data_32922f8f69c7a742bceb81e9154c8176
#
_entry.id   32922f8f69c7a742bceb81e9154c8176
#
_cell.length_a   1.000
_cell.length_b   1.000
_cell.length_c   1.000
_cell.angle_alpha   90.00
_cell.angle_beta   90.00
_cell.angle_gamma   90.00
#
_symmetry.space_group_name_H-M   'P 1'
#
loop_
_entity.id
_entity.type
_entity.pdbx_description
1 polymer ?
#
loop_
_entity_poly.entity_id
_entity_poly.type
_entity_poly.pdbx_seq_one_letter_code
_entity_poly.pdbx_strand_id
1 'polypeptide(L)'
;MAIVVRIAPSPALSLRDPQSTELGRRILAHAIALLDRLGLEAFTFRKLAVEVGCTEASVYRYFASKHQLLLFLVAYYWDWVHHLINSAVTAVAEPRARLRAALGALTHPATPNPAVEYVDERLLHRVVLSEGTKAYHSKDVDDVNAKGVFVGYKSLTAELAELVLAVDPDFPYPRALASSLFEMAHNHLYFAEHLPRLTDLDPGAGARERLEEMLAFWTDRLLA
;
A
#
# COMPACT_ATOMS: atom_id res chain seq x y z
N MET A 1 -15.18 13.25 -16.09
CA MET A 1 -13.76 13.32 -16.53
C MET A 1 -12.95 12.56 -15.49
N ALA A 2 -12.40 11.40 -15.82
CA ALA A 2 -11.58 10.65 -14.86
C ALA A 2 -10.32 11.46 -14.58
N ILE A 3 -10.07 11.81 -13.32
CA ILE A 3 -8.83 12.51 -12.92
C ILE A 3 -7.72 11.46 -13.03
N VAL A 4 -6.83 11.68 -13.98
CA VAL A 4 -5.62 10.84 -14.18
C VAL A 4 -4.66 11.18 -13.05
N VAL A 5 -4.55 10.31 -12.05
CA VAL A 5 -3.60 10.49 -10.95
C VAL A 5 -2.35 9.66 -11.22
N ARG A 6 -1.24 10.35 -11.41
CA ARG A 6 0.08 9.71 -11.44
C ARG A 6 0.63 9.63 -10.03
N ILE A 7 0.78 8.44 -9.53
CA ILE A 7 1.46 8.18 -8.26
C ILE A 7 2.97 8.37 -8.47
N ALA A 8 3.59 9.20 -7.65
CA ALA A 8 5.01 9.56 -7.77
C ALA A 8 5.75 9.33 -6.43
N PRO A 9 6.18 8.08 -6.15
CA PRO A 9 6.98 7.81 -4.96
C PRO A 9 8.24 8.69 -4.88
N SER A 10 8.81 8.82 -3.67
CA SER A 10 10.02 9.61 -3.44
C SER A 10 11.10 9.34 -4.49
N PRO A 11 11.72 10.38 -5.08
CA PRO A 11 12.84 10.22 -6.03
C PRO A 11 14.03 9.44 -5.46
N ALA A 12 14.17 9.36 -4.13
CA ALA A 12 15.23 8.59 -3.46
C ALA A 12 15.07 7.06 -3.63
N LEU A 13 13.89 6.60 -4.09
CA LEU A 13 13.57 5.18 -4.25
C LEU A 13 14.02 4.56 -5.58
N SER A 14 14.51 5.35 -6.50
CA SER A 14 15.01 4.85 -7.79
C SER A 14 16.19 5.70 -8.27
N LEU A 15 17.12 5.07 -9.00
CA LEU A 15 18.24 5.77 -9.65
C LEU A 15 17.78 6.58 -10.87
N ARG A 16 16.70 6.13 -11.48
CA ARG A 16 16.00 6.76 -12.59
C ARG A 16 14.51 6.48 -12.42
N ASP A 17 13.65 7.48 -12.68
CA ASP A 17 12.20 7.28 -12.62
C ASP A 17 11.75 6.18 -13.59
N PRO A 18 11.30 5.01 -13.07
CA PRO A 18 10.90 3.89 -13.92
C PRO A 18 9.57 4.16 -14.65
N GLN A 19 8.78 5.08 -14.17
CA GLN A 19 7.49 5.44 -14.78
C GLN A 19 7.65 6.32 -16.03
N SER A 20 8.83 6.96 -16.19
CA SER A 20 9.09 7.89 -17.29
C SER A 20 9.42 7.21 -18.62
N THR A 21 9.70 5.90 -18.64
CA THR A 21 10.13 5.17 -19.83
C THR A 21 9.34 3.89 -20.04
N GLU A 22 9.22 3.45 -21.28
CA GLU A 22 8.56 2.17 -21.60
C GLU A 22 9.26 0.98 -20.92
N LEU A 23 10.60 0.91 -20.99
CA LEU A 23 11.36 -0.14 -20.33
C LEU A 23 11.15 -0.14 -18.81
N GLY A 24 11.15 1.03 -18.17
CA GLY A 24 10.92 1.14 -16.74
C GLY A 24 9.51 0.68 -16.33
N ARG A 25 8.48 1.04 -17.10
CA ARG A 25 7.11 0.56 -16.88
C ARG A 25 7.01 -0.97 -17.03
N ARG A 26 7.66 -1.54 -18.04
CA ARG A 26 7.75 -3.01 -18.20
C ARG A 26 8.47 -3.67 -17.03
N ILE A 27 9.56 -3.06 -16.54
CA ILE A 27 10.27 -3.54 -15.33
C ILE A 27 9.32 -3.58 -14.15
N LEU A 28 8.52 -2.52 -13.89
CA LEU A 28 7.56 -2.49 -12.78
C LEU A 28 6.48 -3.58 -12.93
N ALA A 29 5.86 -3.70 -14.10
CA ALA A 29 4.82 -4.70 -14.36
C ALA A 29 5.31 -6.13 -14.11
N HIS A 30 6.47 -6.48 -14.70
CA HIS A 30 7.05 -7.81 -14.53
C HIS A 30 7.60 -8.04 -13.12
N ALA A 31 8.10 -7.01 -12.44
CA ALA A 31 8.57 -7.11 -11.06
C ALA A 31 7.42 -7.46 -10.11
N ILE A 32 6.27 -6.79 -10.23
CA ILE A 32 5.07 -7.07 -9.43
C ILE A 32 4.64 -8.53 -9.66
N ALA A 33 4.48 -8.97 -10.92
CA ALA A 33 4.07 -10.33 -11.25
C ALA A 33 5.08 -11.39 -10.75
N LEU A 34 6.38 -11.09 -10.84
CA LEU A 34 7.43 -12.00 -10.43
C LEU A 34 7.56 -12.10 -8.91
N LEU A 35 7.39 -10.98 -8.19
CA LEU A 35 7.36 -10.95 -6.73
C LEU A 35 6.14 -11.69 -6.18
N ASP A 36 4.96 -11.50 -6.76
CA ASP A 36 3.75 -12.23 -6.40
C ASP A 36 3.92 -13.74 -6.54
N ARG A 37 4.60 -14.17 -7.62
CA ARG A 37 4.81 -15.60 -7.92
C ARG A 37 5.91 -16.25 -7.08
N LEU A 38 7.02 -15.56 -6.82
CA LEU A 38 8.23 -16.15 -6.23
C LEU A 38 8.55 -15.68 -4.81
N GLY A 39 7.97 -14.58 -4.36
CA GLY A 39 8.40 -13.85 -3.16
C GLY A 39 9.77 -13.18 -3.32
N LEU A 40 10.11 -12.29 -2.39
CA LEU A 40 11.34 -11.49 -2.42
C LEU A 40 12.60 -12.37 -2.35
N GLU A 41 12.58 -13.46 -1.58
CA GLU A 41 13.76 -14.31 -1.39
C GLU A 41 14.24 -14.92 -2.71
N ALA A 42 13.31 -15.51 -3.47
CA ALA A 42 13.63 -16.16 -4.74
C ALA A 42 13.68 -15.20 -5.93
N PHE A 43 13.26 -13.94 -5.74
CA PHE A 43 13.32 -12.88 -6.75
C PHE A 43 14.77 -12.41 -6.97
N THR A 44 15.18 -12.28 -8.25
CA THR A 44 16.48 -11.72 -8.65
C THR A 44 16.34 -10.83 -9.87
N PHE A 45 17.23 -9.83 -10.02
CA PHE A 45 17.24 -8.99 -11.23
C PHE A 45 17.57 -9.77 -12.51
N ARG A 46 18.32 -10.87 -12.40
CA ARG A 46 18.55 -11.77 -13.54
C ARG A 46 17.25 -12.41 -14.04
N LYS A 47 16.41 -12.93 -13.11
CA LYS A 47 15.09 -13.50 -13.48
C LYS A 47 14.18 -12.41 -14.05
N LEU A 48 14.16 -11.24 -13.43
CA LEU A 48 13.38 -10.11 -13.92
C LEU A 48 13.81 -9.67 -15.33
N ALA A 49 15.11 -9.59 -15.60
CA ALA A 49 15.63 -9.20 -16.89
C ALA A 49 15.19 -10.18 -18.01
N VAL A 50 15.16 -11.49 -17.71
CA VAL A 50 14.65 -12.52 -18.64
C VAL A 50 13.16 -12.29 -18.94
N GLU A 51 12.33 -12.09 -17.92
CA GLU A 51 10.88 -11.85 -18.09
C GLU A 51 10.59 -10.56 -18.88
N VAL A 52 11.36 -9.50 -18.62
CA VAL A 52 11.24 -8.20 -19.32
C VAL A 52 11.79 -8.27 -20.74
N GLY A 53 12.68 -9.22 -21.06
CA GLY A 53 13.41 -9.27 -22.34
C GLY A 53 14.47 -8.16 -22.44
N CYS A 54 15.24 -7.93 -21.35
CA CYS A 54 16.32 -6.96 -21.30
C CYS A 54 17.57 -7.52 -20.61
N THR A 55 18.62 -6.71 -20.49
CA THR A 55 19.80 -7.11 -19.71
C THR A 55 19.63 -6.80 -18.22
N GLU A 56 20.28 -7.58 -17.35
CA GLU A 56 20.30 -7.30 -15.91
C GLU A 56 20.88 -5.89 -15.61
N ALA A 57 21.90 -5.46 -16.35
CA ALA A 57 22.46 -4.12 -16.27
C ALA A 57 21.42 -3.02 -16.57
N SER A 58 20.42 -3.31 -17.40
CA SER A 58 19.32 -2.38 -17.68
C SER A 58 18.40 -2.20 -16.48
N VAL A 59 18.19 -3.24 -15.68
CA VAL A 59 17.41 -3.17 -14.43
C VAL A 59 18.17 -2.35 -13.39
N TYR A 60 19.48 -2.58 -13.23
CA TYR A 60 20.33 -1.83 -12.30
C TYR A 60 20.39 -0.32 -12.59
N ARG A 61 20.05 0.14 -13.79
CA ARG A 61 19.92 1.58 -14.08
C ARG A 61 18.73 2.24 -13.39
N TYR A 62 17.72 1.47 -12.96
CA TYR A 62 16.54 1.97 -12.26
C TYR A 62 16.62 1.71 -10.75
N PHE A 63 17.12 0.56 -10.32
CA PHE A 63 17.13 0.14 -8.93
C PHE A 63 18.48 -0.47 -8.55
N ALA A 64 19.11 0.04 -7.49
CA ALA A 64 20.40 -0.47 -7.02
C ALA A 64 20.30 -1.87 -6.40
N SER A 65 19.12 -2.28 -5.92
CA SER A 65 18.89 -3.58 -5.31
C SER A 65 17.42 -4.01 -5.40
N LYS A 66 17.15 -5.31 -5.20
CA LYS A 66 15.78 -5.83 -5.10
C LYS A 66 15.02 -5.24 -3.90
N HIS A 67 15.72 -4.89 -2.83
CA HIS A 67 15.13 -4.21 -1.67
C HIS A 67 14.68 -2.79 -2.04
N GLN A 68 15.50 -2.03 -2.79
CA GLN A 68 15.10 -0.70 -3.25
C GLN A 68 13.88 -0.76 -4.19
N LEU A 69 13.81 -1.77 -5.06
CA LEU A 69 12.62 -2.02 -5.87
C LEU A 69 11.38 -2.31 -5.01
N LEU A 70 11.52 -3.16 -3.98
CA LEU A 70 10.42 -3.43 -3.04
C LEU A 70 9.98 -2.15 -2.33
N LEU A 71 10.90 -1.35 -1.82
CA LEU A 71 10.61 -0.05 -1.20
C LEU A 71 9.82 0.87 -2.14
N PHE A 72 10.22 0.93 -3.42
CA PHE A 72 9.49 1.70 -4.44
C PHE A 72 8.04 1.20 -4.61
N LEU A 73 7.85 -0.10 -4.71
CA LEU A 73 6.52 -0.70 -4.89
C LEU A 73 5.63 -0.50 -3.65
N VAL A 74 6.18 -0.64 -2.45
CA VAL A 74 5.48 -0.40 -1.19
C VAL A 74 5.10 1.08 -1.06
N ALA A 75 6.01 2.02 -1.36
CA ALA A 75 5.71 3.44 -1.34
C ALA A 75 4.63 3.81 -2.39
N TYR A 76 4.74 3.27 -3.61
CA TYR A 76 3.72 3.45 -4.64
C TYR A 76 2.34 2.97 -4.15
N TYR A 77 2.28 1.80 -3.53
CA TYR A 77 1.04 1.25 -2.99
C TYR A 77 0.43 2.16 -1.92
N TRP A 78 1.24 2.70 -1.00
CA TRP A 78 0.75 3.58 0.06
C TRP A 78 0.26 4.93 -0.47
N ASP A 79 0.96 5.49 -1.43
CA ASP A 79 0.51 6.72 -2.10
C ASP A 79 -0.81 6.49 -2.86
N TRP A 80 -0.99 5.28 -3.43
CA TRP A 80 -2.25 4.91 -4.07
C TRP A 80 -3.40 4.76 -3.07
N VAL A 81 -3.19 4.06 -1.96
CA VAL A 81 -4.18 3.94 -0.87
C VAL A 81 -4.55 5.32 -0.31
N HIS A 82 -3.57 6.19 -0.11
CA HIS A 82 -3.77 7.57 0.32
C HIS A 82 -4.67 8.34 -0.65
N HIS A 83 -4.43 8.20 -1.95
CA HIS A 83 -5.30 8.79 -2.98
C HIS A 83 -6.74 8.24 -2.92
N LEU A 84 -6.93 6.94 -2.71
CA LEU A 84 -8.26 6.33 -2.59
C LEU A 84 -9.01 6.89 -1.37
N ILE A 85 -8.36 7.00 -0.23
CA ILE A 85 -8.95 7.58 0.99
C ILE A 85 -9.33 9.04 0.76
N ASN A 86 -8.42 9.87 0.24
CA ASN A 86 -8.68 11.27 -0.07
C ASN A 86 -9.89 11.45 -0.99
N SER A 87 -9.98 10.60 -2.02
CA SER A 87 -11.11 10.62 -2.95
C SER A 87 -12.43 10.25 -2.27
N ALA A 88 -12.41 9.26 -1.39
CA ALA A 88 -13.59 8.79 -0.67
C ALA A 88 -14.12 9.82 0.34
N VAL A 89 -13.23 10.57 1.02
CA VAL A 89 -13.64 11.53 2.07
C VAL A 89 -14.01 12.91 1.53
N THR A 90 -13.62 13.26 0.29
CA THR A 90 -13.76 14.62 -0.25
C THR A 90 -15.21 15.10 -0.31
N ALA A 91 -16.16 14.22 -0.64
CA ALA A 91 -17.57 14.57 -0.79
C ALA A 91 -18.40 14.36 0.50
N VAL A 92 -17.78 13.94 1.60
CA VAL A 92 -18.45 13.60 2.85
C VAL A 92 -18.19 14.69 3.89
N ALA A 93 -19.23 15.27 4.47
CA ALA A 93 -19.12 16.39 5.41
C ALA A 93 -19.10 15.96 6.88
N GLU A 94 -19.87 14.93 7.25
CA GLU A 94 -20.04 14.50 8.64
C GLU A 94 -18.80 13.69 9.08
N PRO A 95 -18.18 14.00 10.25
CA PRO A 95 -16.91 13.39 10.67
C PRO A 95 -16.91 11.87 10.76
N ARG A 96 -17.94 11.25 11.38
CA ARG A 96 -18.01 9.77 11.48
C ARG A 96 -18.22 9.12 10.11
N ALA A 97 -19.00 9.74 9.24
CA ALA A 97 -19.19 9.24 7.87
C ALA A 97 -17.90 9.38 7.05
N ARG A 98 -17.10 10.44 7.26
CA ARG A 98 -15.77 10.58 6.64
C ARG A 98 -14.82 9.48 7.08
N LEU A 99 -14.76 9.20 8.39
CA LEU A 99 -13.92 8.12 8.91
C LEU A 99 -14.35 6.76 8.32
N ARG A 100 -15.66 6.48 8.27
CA ARG A 100 -16.18 5.26 7.64
C ARG A 100 -15.83 5.16 6.15
N ALA A 101 -15.95 6.26 5.40
CA ALA A 101 -15.55 6.30 3.99
C ALA A 101 -14.04 6.01 3.82
N ALA A 102 -13.20 6.52 4.73
CA ALA A 102 -11.77 6.21 4.75
C ALA A 102 -11.50 4.73 5.03
N LEU A 103 -12.22 4.11 5.98
CA LEU A 103 -12.12 2.68 6.27
C LEU A 103 -12.54 1.82 5.07
N GLY A 104 -13.64 2.19 4.39
CA GLY A 104 -14.06 1.52 3.16
C GLY A 104 -13.00 1.58 2.06
N ALA A 105 -12.38 2.75 1.84
CA ALA A 105 -11.27 2.88 0.89
C ALA A 105 -10.04 2.03 1.31
N LEU A 106 -9.74 1.97 2.61
CA LEU A 106 -8.64 1.19 3.16
C LEU A 106 -8.82 -0.33 2.97
N THR A 107 -10.06 -0.83 3.00
CA THR A 107 -10.37 -2.24 2.78
C THR A 107 -10.41 -2.64 1.29
N HIS A 108 -10.39 -1.66 0.37
CA HIS A 108 -10.43 -1.85 -1.09
C HIS A 108 -9.18 -1.33 -1.84
N PRO A 109 -7.95 -1.60 -1.36
CA PRO A 109 -6.73 -1.04 -1.93
C PRO A 109 -6.39 -1.61 -3.32
N ALA A 110 -7.00 -2.72 -3.70
CA ALA A 110 -6.83 -3.36 -5.01
C ALA A 110 -7.74 -2.76 -6.11
N THR A 111 -8.33 -1.58 -5.85
CA THR A 111 -9.09 -0.82 -6.85
C THR A 111 -8.17 -0.42 -7.99
N PRO A 112 -8.51 -0.76 -9.25
CA PRO A 112 -7.65 -0.45 -10.39
C PRO A 112 -7.49 1.05 -10.61
N ASN A 113 -6.27 1.50 -10.93
CA ASN A 113 -6.00 2.85 -11.41
C ASN A 113 -6.14 2.91 -12.94
N PRO A 114 -7.22 3.48 -13.50
CA PRO A 114 -7.43 3.51 -14.94
C PRO A 114 -6.39 4.34 -15.70
N ALA A 115 -5.58 5.14 -14.99
CA ALA A 115 -4.53 5.98 -15.57
C ALA A 115 -3.19 5.26 -15.71
N VAL A 116 -3.04 4.05 -15.14
CA VAL A 116 -1.76 3.35 -15.05
C VAL A 116 -1.94 1.88 -15.43
N GLU A 117 -1.75 1.58 -16.72
CA GLU A 117 -1.93 0.23 -17.27
C GLU A 117 -0.80 -0.76 -16.90
N TYR A 118 0.35 -0.28 -16.44
CA TYR A 118 1.52 -1.12 -16.14
C TYR A 118 1.61 -1.55 -14.68
N VAL A 119 0.64 -1.20 -13.84
CA VAL A 119 0.51 -1.69 -12.47
C VAL A 119 -0.79 -2.47 -12.35
N ASP A 120 -0.71 -3.73 -11.96
CA ASP A 120 -1.87 -4.50 -11.51
C ASP A 120 -1.97 -4.32 -9.98
N GLU A 121 -2.91 -3.51 -9.52
CA GLU A 121 -3.10 -3.18 -8.11
C GLU A 121 -3.47 -4.39 -7.28
N ARG A 122 -4.09 -5.42 -7.86
CA ARG A 122 -4.41 -6.67 -7.17
C ARG A 122 -3.15 -7.48 -6.87
N LEU A 123 -2.26 -7.60 -7.88
CA LEU A 123 -0.97 -8.26 -7.68
C LEU A 123 -0.10 -7.46 -6.72
N LEU A 124 -0.06 -6.14 -6.89
CA LEU A 124 0.71 -5.26 -5.99
C LEU A 124 0.22 -5.36 -4.55
N HIS A 125 -1.10 -5.39 -4.32
CA HIS A 125 -1.68 -5.58 -2.99
C HIS A 125 -1.20 -6.90 -2.36
N ARG A 126 -1.21 -8.04 -3.10
CA ARG A 126 -0.70 -9.33 -2.60
C ARG A 126 0.78 -9.29 -2.27
N VAL A 127 1.59 -8.64 -3.12
CA VAL A 127 3.02 -8.43 -2.85
C VAL A 127 3.22 -7.64 -1.55
N VAL A 128 2.45 -6.57 -1.33
CA VAL A 128 2.55 -5.76 -0.10
C VAL A 128 2.10 -6.55 1.12
N LEU A 129 1.04 -7.35 1.03
CA LEU A 129 0.59 -8.23 2.12
C LEU A 129 1.67 -9.23 2.54
N SER A 130 2.36 -9.85 1.59
CA SER A 130 3.35 -10.92 1.87
C SER A 130 4.76 -10.41 2.14
N GLU A 131 5.16 -9.31 1.51
CA GLU A 131 6.55 -8.83 1.50
C GLU A 131 6.73 -7.43 2.07
N GLY A 132 5.64 -6.66 2.25
CA GLY A 132 5.69 -5.24 2.61
C GLY A 132 6.39 -4.95 3.93
N THR A 133 6.24 -5.82 4.94
CA THR A 133 6.91 -5.66 6.23
C THR A 133 8.45 -5.68 6.11
N LYS A 134 9.01 -6.38 5.11
CA LYS A 134 10.45 -6.40 4.84
C LYS A 134 10.99 -5.05 4.35
N ALA A 135 10.11 -4.16 3.90
CA ALA A 135 10.49 -2.81 3.48
C ALA A 135 10.89 -1.92 4.67
N TYR A 136 10.22 -2.06 5.82
CA TYR A 136 10.48 -1.22 7.00
C TYR A 136 10.98 -1.99 8.22
N HIS A 137 10.88 -3.32 8.28
CA HIS A 137 11.54 -4.14 9.31
C HIS A 137 12.96 -4.53 8.85
N SER A 138 13.79 -3.55 8.54
CA SER A 138 15.18 -3.74 8.12
C SER A 138 16.13 -3.05 9.08
N LYS A 139 17.41 -3.49 9.09
CA LYS A 139 18.45 -2.84 9.92
C LYS A 139 18.74 -1.42 9.48
N ASP A 140 18.45 -1.08 8.22
CA ASP A 140 18.77 0.22 7.62
C ASP A 140 17.55 1.16 7.63
N VAL A 141 16.48 0.84 8.40
CA VAL A 141 15.22 1.58 8.40
C VAL A 141 15.40 3.06 8.75
N ASP A 142 16.28 3.38 9.69
CA ASP A 142 16.53 4.77 10.10
C ASP A 142 17.15 5.59 8.97
N ASP A 143 18.12 5.04 8.26
CA ASP A 143 18.75 5.69 7.09
C ASP A 143 17.75 5.84 5.93
N VAL A 144 16.93 4.83 5.69
CA VAL A 144 15.88 4.85 4.67
C VAL A 144 14.82 5.89 5.03
N ASN A 145 14.45 5.98 6.31
CA ASN A 145 13.53 6.96 6.84
C ASN A 145 14.06 8.40 6.72
N ALA A 146 15.33 8.62 7.04
CA ALA A 146 15.99 9.92 6.92
C ALA A 146 16.01 10.44 5.46
N LYS A 147 16.02 9.55 4.48
CA LYS A 147 15.89 9.86 3.04
C LYS A 147 14.47 10.17 2.57
N GLY A 148 13.49 10.19 3.49
CA GLY A 148 12.10 10.53 3.19
C GLY A 148 11.32 9.43 2.45
N VAL A 149 11.78 8.19 2.48
CA VAL A 149 11.14 7.06 1.78
C VAL A 149 9.73 6.79 2.28
N PHE A 150 9.48 6.99 3.58
CA PHE A 150 8.19 6.73 4.22
C PHE A 150 7.28 7.95 4.36
N VAL A 151 7.52 9.03 3.59
CA VAL A 151 6.69 10.25 3.66
C VAL A 151 5.23 9.96 3.32
N GLY A 152 4.95 9.21 2.24
CA GLY A 152 3.58 8.85 1.85
C GLY A 152 2.85 8.07 2.95
N TYR A 153 3.50 7.06 3.53
CA TYR A 153 2.94 6.27 4.64
C TYR A 153 2.64 7.12 5.88
N LYS A 154 3.57 8.02 6.22
CA LYS A 154 3.39 8.95 7.37
C LYS A 154 2.26 9.95 7.11
N SER A 155 2.12 10.46 5.88
CA SER A 155 1.05 11.37 5.50
C SER A 155 -0.32 10.69 5.57
N LEU A 156 -0.41 9.46 5.07
CA LEU A 156 -1.60 8.63 5.19
C LEU A 156 -2.01 8.42 6.66
N THR A 157 -1.05 8.04 7.51
CA THR A 157 -1.29 7.84 8.95
C THR A 157 -1.72 9.15 9.63
N ALA A 158 -1.11 10.28 9.26
CA ALA A 158 -1.46 11.58 9.81
C ALA A 158 -2.89 11.99 9.41
N GLU A 159 -3.29 11.78 8.16
CA GLU A 159 -4.64 12.08 7.68
C GLU A 159 -5.71 11.23 8.37
N LEU A 160 -5.48 9.92 8.49
CA LEU A 160 -6.38 9.06 9.26
C LEU A 160 -6.48 9.49 10.73
N ALA A 161 -5.38 9.95 11.34
CA ALA A 161 -5.38 10.48 12.70
C ALA A 161 -6.21 11.76 12.81
N GLU A 162 -6.17 12.65 11.83
CA GLU A 162 -7.03 13.85 11.79
C GLU A 162 -8.52 13.48 11.63
N LEU A 163 -8.84 12.43 10.86
CA LEU A 163 -10.21 11.93 10.78
C LEU A 163 -10.71 11.36 12.11
N VAL A 164 -9.84 10.69 12.87
CA VAL A 164 -10.14 10.23 14.24
C VAL A 164 -10.40 11.41 15.15
N LEU A 165 -9.53 12.44 15.17
CA LEU A 165 -9.69 13.64 15.99
C LEU A 165 -10.89 14.51 15.58
N ALA A 166 -11.32 14.44 14.32
CA ALA A 166 -12.55 15.11 13.90
C ALA A 166 -13.81 14.45 14.50
N VAL A 167 -13.75 13.16 14.86
CA VAL A 167 -14.82 12.43 15.54
C VAL A 167 -14.75 12.62 17.05
N ASP A 168 -13.56 12.48 17.62
CA ASP A 168 -13.27 12.63 19.05
C ASP A 168 -12.00 13.47 19.25
N PRO A 169 -12.14 14.80 19.47
CA PRO A 169 -10.99 15.71 19.63
C PRO A 169 -10.08 15.41 20.82
N ASP A 170 -10.58 14.70 21.82
CA ASP A 170 -9.85 14.38 23.05
C ASP A 170 -9.25 12.95 23.01
N PHE A 171 -9.39 12.23 21.90
CA PHE A 171 -8.85 10.87 21.78
C PHE A 171 -7.32 10.87 21.94
N PRO A 172 -6.76 10.09 22.91
CA PRO A 172 -5.37 10.27 23.33
C PRO A 172 -4.31 9.69 22.36
N TYR A 173 -4.69 8.75 21.48
CA TYR A 173 -3.76 7.98 20.64
C TYR A 173 -4.15 7.95 19.15
N PRO A 174 -4.42 9.09 18.49
CA PRO A 174 -4.99 9.10 17.15
C PRO A 174 -4.06 8.48 16.09
N ARG A 175 -2.74 8.72 16.18
CA ARG A 175 -1.78 8.13 15.25
C ARG A 175 -1.58 6.63 15.45
N ALA A 176 -1.62 6.18 16.72
CA ALA A 176 -1.52 4.75 17.02
C ALA A 176 -2.76 4.01 16.53
N LEU A 177 -3.95 4.59 16.70
CA LEU A 177 -5.19 4.02 16.17
C LEU A 177 -5.14 3.99 14.63
N ALA A 178 -4.75 5.09 13.98
CA ALA A 178 -4.65 5.16 12.53
C ALA A 178 -3.72 4.08 11.93
N SER A 179 -2.49 3.94 12.46
CA SER A 179 -1.57 2.90 12.01
C SER A 179 -2.06 1.49 12.32
N SER A 180 -2.73 1.28 13.47
CA SER A 180 -3.32 -0.02 13.81
C SER A 180 -4.45 -0.41 12.86
N LEU A 181 -5.37 0.49 12.53
CA LEU A 181 -6.46 0.24 11.59
C LEU A 181 -5.92 -0.22 10.22
N PHE A 182 -4.84 0.41 9.81
CA PHE A 182 -4.14 0.13 8.59
C PHE A 182 -3.51 -1.27 8.57
N GLU A 183 -2.71 -1.60 9.59
CA GLU A 183 -2.10 -2.92 9.73
C GLU A 183 -3.15 -4.02 9.93
N MET A 184 -4.22 -3.74 10.68
CA MET A 184 -5.33 -4.68 10.87
C MET A 184 -6.04 -4.97 9.56
N ALA A 185 -6.31 -3.95 8.72
CA ALA A 185 -6.95 -4.15 7.42
C ALA A 185 -6.16 -5.13 6.56
N HIS A 186 -4.83 -5.03 6.55
CA HIS A 186 -3.95 -5.93 5.81
C HIS A 186 -3.90 -7.32 6.41
N ASN A 187 -3.63 -7.40 7.71
CA ASN A 187 -3.43 -8.69 8.38
C ASN A 187 -4.69 -9.54 8.38
N HIS A 188 -5.88 -8.97 8.61
CA HIS A 188 -7.11 -9.76 8.68
C HIS A 188 -7.54 -10.35 7.33
N LEU A 189 -7.28 -9.68 6.20
CA LEU A 189 -7.48 -10.27 4.88
C LEU A 189 -6.52 -11.44 4.64
N TYR A 190 -5.24 -11.27 5.00
CA TYR A 190 -4.26 -12.34 4.91
C TYR A 190 -4.61 -13.53 5.83
N PHE A 191 -5.06 -13.26 7.05
CA PHE A 191 -5.47 -14.30 8.00
C PHE A 191 -6.69 -15.07 7.50
N ALA A 192 -7.68 -14.41 6.92
CA ALA A 192 -8.85 -15.07 6.36
C ALA A 192 -8.46 -16.11 5.29
N GLU A 193 -7.47 -15.79 4.45
CA GLU A 193 -7.01 -16.68 3.38
C GLU A 193 -6.07 -17.78 3.86
N HIS A 194 -5.17 -17.48 4.82
CA HIS A 194 -4.05 -18.36 5.16
C HIS A 194 -4.03 -18.85 6.60
N LEU A 195 -4.60 -18.11 7.55
CA LEU A 195 -4.57 -18.38 8.98
C LEU A 195 -5.95 -18.12 9.63
N PRO A 196 -7.02 -18.82 9.20
CA PRO A 196 -8.41 -18.46 9.52
C PRO A 196 -8.75 -18.46 11.02
N ARG A 197 -7.92 -19.07 11.87
CA ARG A 197 -8.11 -19.03 13.34
C ARG A 197 -7.66 -17.73 14.00
N LEU A 198 -7.04 -16.80 13.24
CA LEU A 198 -6.59 -15.51 13.75
C LEU A 198 -7.56 -14.37 13.40
N THR A 199 -8.70 -14.68 12.79
CA THR A 199 -9.71 -13.70 12.40
C THR A 199 -11.10 -14.32 12.43
N ASP A 200 -12.12 -13.48 12.54
CA ASP A 200 -13.54 -13.85 12.41
C ASP A 200 -14.05 -13.66 10.98
N LEU A 201 -13.17 -13.33 10.03
CA LEU A 201 -13.51 -13.18 8.62
C LEU A 201 -13.42 -14.53 7.91
N ASP A 202 -14.46 -14.85 7.13
CA ASP A 202 -14.40 -15.97 6.18
C ASP A 202 -13.69 -15.51 4.89
N PRO A 203 -12.90 -16.40 4.25
CA PRO A 203 -12.26 -16.08 2.99
C PRO A 203 -13.28 -15.97 1.84
N GLY A 204 -12.96 -15.20 0.82
CA GLY A 204 -13.74 -15.11 -0.43
C GLY A 204 -14.61 -13.88 -0.56
N ALA A 205 -15.68 -13.99 -1.37
CA ALA A 205 -16.57 -12.87 -1.64
C ALA A 205 -17.24 -12.37 -0.36
N GLY A 206 -17.16 -11.05 -0.10
CA GLY A 206 -17.70 -10.41 1.10
C GLY A 206 -16.70 -10.27 2.26
N ALA A 207 -15.47 -10.80 2.16
CA ALA A 207 -14.46 -10.66 3.23
C ALA A 207 -14.10 -9.18 3.47
N ARG A 208 -14.07 -8.37 2.42
CA ARG A 208 -13.72 -6.95 2.51
C ARG A 208 -14.83 -6.12 3.13
N GLU A 209 -16.07 -6.38 2.78
CA GLU A 209 -17.24 -5.75 3.37
C GLU A 209 -17.34 -6.06 4.86
N ARG A 210 -17.11 -7.32 5.26
CA ARG A 210 -17.05 -7.71 6.68
C ARG A 210 -15.87 -7.10 7.41
N LEU A 211 -14.72 -6.95 6.76
CA LEU A 211 -13.58 -6.24 7.32
C LEU A 211 -13.93 -4.77 7.57
N GLU A 212 -14.59 -4.11 6.62
CA GLU A 212 -15.05 -2.74 6.79
C GLU A 212 -16.00 -2.61 7.99
N GLU A 213 -16.99 -3.52 8.10
CA GLU A 213 -17.91 -3.58 9.26
C GLU A 213 -17.16 -3.79 10.57
N MET A 214 -16.16 -4.67 10.60
CA MET A 214 -15.34 -4.95 11.78
C MET A 214 -14.52 -3.73 12.21
N LEU A 215 -13.85 -3.05 11.26
CA LEU A 215 -13.10 -1.83 11.55
C LEU A 215 -14.01 -0.70 12.02
N ALA A 216 -15.19 -0.54 11.39
CA ALA A 216 -16.20 0.42 11.81
C ALA A 216 -16.72 0.13 13.23
N PHE A 217 -17.00 -1.14 13.54
CA PHE A 217 -17.41 -1.55 14.88
C PHE A 217 -16.36 -1.18 15.94
N TRP A 218 -15.08 -1.45 15.67
CA TRP A 218 -14.01 -1.12 16.62
C TRP A 218 -13.85 0.40 16.80
N THR A 219 -13.85 1.17 15.70
CA THR A 219 -13.73 2.63 15.77
C THR A 219 -14.92 3.26 16.47
N ASP A 220 -16.14 2.80 16.21
CA ASP A 220 -17.35 3.29 16.89
C ASP A 220 -17.33 3.02 18.40
N ARG A 221 -16.69 1.95 18.86
CA ARG A 221 -16.52 1.62 20.28
C ARG A 221 -15.42 2.39 20.97
N LEU A 222 -14.35 2.72 20.23
CA LEU A 222 -13.22 3.47 20.77
C LEU A 222 -13.46 4.99 20.81
N LEU A 223 -14.27 5.50 19.89
CA LEU A 223 -14.57 6.94 19.71
C LEU A 223 -16.00 7.28 20.15
N ALA A 224 -16.48 6.60 21.20
CA ALA A 224 -17.86 6.74 21.71
C ALA A 224 -18.06 8.01 22.54
#